data_c23c19ee25dc1a32f197301654cb689c
#
_entry.id   c23c19ee25dc1a32f197301654cb689c
#
_cell.length_a   1.000
_cell.length_b   1.000
_cell.length_c   1.000
_cell.angle_alpha   90.00
_cell.angle_beta   90.00
_cell.angle_gamma   90.00
#
_symmetry.space_group_name_H-M   'P 1'
#
loop_
_entity.id
_entity.type
_entity.pdbx_description
1 polymer ?
#
loop_
_entity_poly.entity_id
_entity_poly.type
_entity_poly.pdbx_seq_one_letter_code
_entity_poly.pdbx_strand_id
1 'polypeptide(L)'
;MAQKVNQDNTPSSPVPGQRWASNLEPELGLGIIQSIENQSVVVSFPACEETRRYSRESSPLYRVRFQSGATVRSDGGADCTVTRVSESDGLLTYHGENIVLPEQELHASMTDRSPIARLLQGQTTDNALFELRLRAIKMMFHWRKSPVRGLFGGKIELIPHQMFVA
;
A
#
# COMPACT_ATOMS: atom_id res chain seq x y z
N MET A 1 5.97 18.23 -9.42
CA MET A 1 7.07 17.26 -9.67
C MET A 1 6.65 15.92 -9.12
N ALA A 2 6.58 14.88 -9.96
CA ALA A 2 6.15 13.57 -9.55
C ALA A 2 7.20 12.93 -8.64
N GLN A 3 6.83 12.51 -7.42
CA GLN A 3 7.68 11.68 -6.58
C GLN A 3 7.94 10.36 -7.31
N LYS A 4 9.16 10.19 -7.84
CA LYS A 4 9.61 8.90 -8.36
C LYS A 4 9.82 7.94 -7.18
N VAL A 5 8.80 7.18 -6.85
CA VAL A 5 8.95 5.97 -6.03
C VAL A 5 9.40 4.88 -6.99
N ASN A 6 10.62 4.41 -6.84
CA ASN A 6 11.08 3.26 -7.59
C ASN A 6 10.55 2.00 -6.89
N GLN A 7 9.76 1.22 -7.61
CA GLN A 7 9.44 -0.15 -7.22
C GLN A 7 10.63 -1.03 -7.66
N ASP A 8 11.72 -0.95 -6.92
CA ASP A 8 12.81 -1.91 -7.12
C ASP A 8 12.35 -3.27 -6.63
N ASN A 9 11.99 -4.09 -7.58
CA ASN A 9 11.60 -5.48 -7.38
C ASN A 9 12.83 -6.40 -7.13
N THR A 10 13.94 -5.82 -6.69
CA THR A 10 15.08 -6.59 -6.23
C THR A 10 14.74 -7.11 -4.83
N PRO A 11 14.74 -8.42 -4.59
CA PRO A 11 14.46 -8.98 -3.28
C PRO A 11 15.60 -8.66 -2.32
N SER A 12 15.64 -7.41 -1.81
CA SER A 12 16.44 -7.13 -0.64
C SER A 12 15.79 -7.90 0.51
N SER A 13 16.58 -8.78 1.15
CA SER A 13 16.08 -9.48 2.34
C SER A 13 15.45 -8.47 3.30
N PRO A 14 14.21 -8.72 3.75
CA PRO A 14 13.59 -7.82 4.71
C PRO A 14 14.45 -7.75 5.98
N VAL A 15 14.56 -6.55 6.57
CA VAL A 15 15.29 -6.30 7.81
C VAL A 15 14.38 -5.52 8.75
N PRO A 16 14.35 -5.79 10.07
CA PRO A 16 13.59 -4.98 11.01
C PRO A 16 13.95 -3.49 10.92
N GLY A 17 12.92 -2.64 10.95
CA GLY A 17 13.07 -1.20 10.81
C GLY A 17 12.90 -0.67 9.38
N GLN A 18 12.88 -1.52 8.37
CA GLN A 18 12.59 -1.11 6.99
C GLN A 18 11.15 -0.63 6.82
N ARG A 19 10.97 0.33 5.91
CA ARG A 19 9.64 0.81 5.51
C ARG A 19 9.14 0.09 4.26
N TRP A 20 7.97 -0.53 4.39
CA TRP A 20 7.30 -1.29 3.34
C TRP A 20 5.87 -0.81 3.17
N ALA A 21 5.29 -1.01 1.99
CA ALA A 21 3.90 -0.70 1.70
C ALA A 21 3.21 -1.89 1.01
N SER A 22 1.89 -1.95 1.09
CA SER A 22 1.10 -3.00 0.44
C SER A 22 0.61 -2.54 -0.93
N ASN A 23 0.80 -3.39 -1.95
CA ASN A 23 0.23 -3.18 -3.28
C ASN A 23 -1.30 -3.39 -3.28
N LEU A 24 -1.81 -4.25 -2.40
CA LEU A 24 -3.23 -4.59 -2.35
C LEU A 24 -4.04 -3.62 -1.50
N GLU A 25 -3.41 -3.05 -0.46
CA GLU A 25 -4.07 -2.21 0.53
C GLU A 25 -3.24 -0.93 0.77
N PRO A 26 -3.22 -0.01 -0.20
CA PRO A 26 -2.41 1.22 -0.10
C PRO A 26 -2.88 2.17 1.02
N GLU A 27 -4.11 1.99 1.51
CA GLU A 27 -4.69 2.73 2.63
C GLU A 27 -3.98 2.46 3.96
N LEU A 28 -3.28 1.33 4.10
CA LEU A 28 -2.49 1.02 5.29
C LEU A 28 -1.30 1.97 5.47
N GLY A 29 -0.88 2.63 4.39
CA GLY A 29 0.27 3.55 4.42
C GLY A 29 1.62 2.84 4.49
N LEU A 30 2.60 3.50 5.13
CA LEU A 30 3.95 2.95 5.34
C LEU A 30 3.99 2.08 6.59
N GLY A 31 4.15 0.79 6.38
CA GLY A 31 4.45 -0.15 7.45
C GLY A 31 5.93 -0.17 7.80
N ILE A 32 6.23 -0.55 9.03
CA ILE A 32 7.58 -0.82 9.54
C ILE A 32 7.70 -2.30 9.88
N ILE A 33 8.76 -2.95 9.41
CA ILE A 33 9.05 -4.33 9.79
C ILE A 33 9.44 -4.36 11.25
N GLN A 34 8.67 -5.09 12.06
CA GLN A 34 8.97 -5.31 13.47
C GLN A 34 9.85 -6.53 13.70
N SER A 35 9.51 -7.64 13.08
CA SER A 35 10.24 -8.89 13.22
C SER A 35 10.12 -9.75 11.98
N ILE A 36 11.10 -10.65 11.86
CA ILE A 36 11.15 -11.64 10.79
C ILE A 36 11.21 -13.00 11.45
N GLU A 37 10.27 -13.83 11.11
CA GLU A 37 10.20 -15.24 11.48
C GLU A 37 10.55 -16.09 10.26
N ASN A 38 10.77 -17.41 10.45
CA ASN A 38 11.28 -18.30 9.38
C ASN A 38 10.56 -18.15 8.04
N GLN A 39 9.24 -18.05 8.05
CA GLN A 39 8.42 -17.97 6.83
C GLN A 39 7.49 -16.75 6.81
N SER A 40 7.56 -15.87 7.81
CA SER A 40 6.69 -14.72 7.92
C SER A 40 7.43 -13.46 8.32
N VAL A 41 6.86 -12.32 7.93
CA VAL A 41 7.29 -10.98 8.30
C VAL A 41 6.15 -10.30 9.03
N VAL A 42 6.44 -9.76 10.20
CA VAL A 42 5.49 -8.98 10.99
C VAL A 42 5.72 -7.50 10.70
N VAL A 43 4.66 -6.83 10.23
CA VAL A 43 4.69 -5.42 9.84
C VAL A 43 3.66 -4.65 10.65
N SER A 44 4.07 -3.59 11.28
CA SER A 44 3.19 -2.62 11.91
C SER A 44 2.90 -1.48 10.95
N PHE A 45 1.63 -1.09 10.86
CA PHE A 45 1.15 0.05 10.09
C PHE A 45 0.66 1.14 11.04
N PRO A 46 1.52 2.08 11.44
CA PRO A 46 1.17 3.09 12.46
C PRO A 46 0.02 4.01 12.03
N ALA A 47 -0.17 4.22 10.71
CA ALA A 47 -1.25 5.04 10.20
C ALA A 47 -2.66 4.51 10.51
N CYS A 48 -2.79 3.18 10.71
CA CYS A 48 -4.04 2.48 11.01
C CYS A 48 -4.02 1.81 12.39
N GLU A 49 -2.90 1.91 13.13
CA GLU A 49 -2.67 1.20 14.40
C GLU A 49 -2.81 -0.32 14.29
N GLU A 50 -2.50 -0.87 13.10
CA GLU A 50 -2.61 -2.29 12.82
C GLU A 50 -1.24 -2.96 12.75
N THR A 51 -1.19 -4.23 13.20
CA THR A 51 -0.02 -5.10 12.99
C THR A 51 -0.49 -6.33 12.23
N ARG A 52 0.22 -6.64 11.14
CA ARG A 52 -0.12 -7.76 10.26
C ARG A 52 1.06 -8.66 10.04
N ARG A 53 0.75 -9.94 9.79
CA ARG A 53 1.73 -10.96 9.47
C ARG A 53 1.56 -11.38 8.01
N TYR A 54 2.65 -11.36 7.25
CA TYR A 54 2.69 -11.73 5.85
C TYR A 54 3.65 -12.90 5.62
N SER A 55 3.34 -13.75 4.64
CA SER A 55 4.26 -14.77 4.16
C SER A 55 5.44 -14.12 3.43
N ARG A 56 6.65 -14.64 3.60
CA ARG A 56 7.84 -14.15 2.88
C ARG A 56 7.80 -14.44 1.38
N GLU A 57 7.15 -15.55 0.98
CA GLU A 57 7.16 -16.01 -0.42
C GLU A 57 6.07 -15.37 -1.27
N SER A 58 4.93 -15.02 -0.67
CA SER A 58 3.76 -14.51 -1.40
C SER A 58 3.21 -13.20 -0.80
N SER A 59 4.11 -12.34 -0.35
CA SER A 59 3.73 -11.07 0.26
C SER A 59 3.35 -10.04 -0.82
N PRO A 60 2.23 -9.32 -0.66
CA PRO A 60 1.89 -8.18 -1.51
C PRO A 60 2.68 -6.91 -1.15
N LEU A 61 3.71 -7.06 -0.31
CA LEU A 61 4.50 -5.96 0.19
C LEU A 61 5.65 -5.64 -0.77
N TYR A 62 5.96 -4.35 -0.87
CA TYR A 62 7.14 -3.85 -1.56
C TYR A 62 7.89 -2.87 -0.67
N ARG A 63 9.21 -2.84 -0.83
CA ARG A 63 10.05 -1.88 -0.12
C ARG A 63 9.90 -0.49 -0.72
N VAL A 64 9.70 0.49 0.12
CA VAL A 64 9.60 1.89 -0.30
C VAL A 64 10.99 2.52 -0.28
N ARG A 65 11.39 3.09 -1.41
CA ARG A 65 12.64 3.86 -1.57
C ARG A 65 12.33 5.19 -2.22
N PHE A 66 12.73 6.27 -1.58
CA PHE A 66 12.62 7.63 -2.14
C PHE A 66 13.93 7.99 -2.84
N GLN A 67 13.82 8.63 -4.01
CA GLN A 67 14.96 9.07 -4.78
C GLN A 67 15.33 10.52 -4.43
N SER A 68 16.54 10.94 -4.85
CA SER A 68 16.94 12.34 -4.79
C SER A 68 15.92 13.23 -5.51
N GLY A 69 15.55 14.34 -4.88
CA GLY A 69 14.51 15.26 -5.30
C GLY A 69 13.11 14.95 -4.77
N ALA A 70 12.90 13.80 -4.10
CA ALA A 70 11.64 13.51 -3.42
C ALA A 70 11.54 14.30 -2.11
N THR A 71 10.33 14.71 -1.72
CA THR A 71 10.07 15.27 -0.40
C THR A 71 9.47 14.20 0.48
N VAL A 72 10.07 13.96 1.63
CA VAL A 72 9.62 13.01 2.65
C VAL A 72 9.35 13.77 3.95
N ARG A 73 8.44 13.26 4.76
CA ARG A 73 8.11 13.84 6.06
C ARG A 73 8.58 12.92 7.18
N SER A 74 9.09 13.51 8.25
CA SER A 74 9.41 12.78 9.48
C SER A 74 8.18 12.61 10.36
N ASP A 75 8.21 11.66 11.28
CA ASP A 75 7.16 11.51 12.33
C ASP A 75 7.03 12.78 13.18
N GLY A 76 8.11 13.55 13.33
CA GLY A 76 8.10 14.85 13.99
C GLY A 76 7.49 16.00 13.16
N GLY A 77 7.00 15.71 11.94
CA GLY A 77 6.33 16.69 11.07
C GLY A 77 7.27 17.56 10.24
N ALA A 78 8.58 17.35 10.30
CA ALA A 78 9.54 18.07 9.48
C ALA A 78 9.58 17.49 8.06
N ASP A 79 9.57 18.39 7.04
CA ASP A 79 9.73 18.00 5.65
C ASP A 79 11.21 17.96 5.26
N CYS A 80 11.62 16.91 4.58
CA CYS A 80 12.98 16.70 4.09
C CYS A 80 12.95 16.51 2.57
N THR A 81 13.60 17.40 1.82
CA THR A 81 13.86 17.16 0.40
C THR A 81 15.15 16.35 0.28
N VAL A 82 15.02 15.13 -0.21
CA VAL A 82 16.12 14.16 -0.31
C VAL A 82 17.13 14.65 -1.34
N THR A 83 18.36 14.89 -0.93
CA THR A 83 19.51 15.19 -1.80
C THR A 83 20.33 13.95 -2.08
N ARG A 84 20.49 13.09 -1.08
CA ARG A 84 21.26 11.85 -1.16
C ARG A 84 20.61 10.77 -0.28
N VAL A 85 20.76 9.52 -0.70
CA VAL A 85 20.34 8.33 0.08
C VAL A 85 21.57 7.50 0.37
N SER A 86 21.73 7.09 1.60
CA SER A 86 22.75 6.11 2.03
C SER A 86 22.06 4.85 2.58
N GLU A 87 22.72 3.72 2.43
CA GLU A 87 22.23 2.44 2.96
C GLU A 87 23.31 1.86 3.89
N SER A 88 22.90 1.47 5.09
CA SER A 88 23.75 0.78 6.07
C SER A 88 22.92 -0.32 6.74
N ASP A 89 23.48 -1.53 6.81
CA ASP A 89 22.84 -2.70 7.42
C ASP A 89 21.43 -2.98 6.87
N GLY A 90 21.23 -2.67 5.59
CA GLY A 90 19.94 -2.83 4.92
C GLY A 90 18.91 -1.73 5.25
N LEU A 91 19.23 -0.73 6.05
CA LEU A 91 18.40 0.41 6.36
C LEU A 91 18.80 1.64 5.53
N LEU A 92 17.81 2.42 5.13
CA LEU A 92 18.03 3.64 4.35
C LEU A 92 18.07 4.86 5.28
N THR A 93 18.97 5.79 4.93
CA THR A 93 19.03 7.13 5.55
C THR A 93 18.93 8.17 4.44
N TYR A 94 17.96 9.05 4.59
CA TYR A 94 17.71 10.15 3.66
C TYR A 94 18.38 11.41 4.14
N HIS A 95 19.22 12.00 3.30
CA HIS A 95 19.94 13.25 3.59
C HIS A 95 19.26 14.39 2.84
N GLY A 96 18.82 15.40 3.56
CA GLY A 96 18.38 16.69 3.03
C GLY A 96 19.46 17.75 3.23
N GLU A 97 19.15 19.02 2.95
CA GLU A 97 20.10 20.13 3.11
C GLU A 97 20.51 20.33 4.58
N ASN A 98 19.55 20.27 5.51
CA ASN A 98 19.77 20.53 6.94
C ASN A 98 19.23 19.43 7.86
N ILE A 99 18.81 18.31 7.28
CA ILE A 99 18.19 17.22 8.04
C ILE A 99 18.69 15.87 7.53
N VAL A 100 18.89 14.96 8.47
CA VAL A 100 19.20 13.55 8.18
C VAL A 100 18.07 12.73 8.78
N LEU A 101 17.39 11.95 7.95
CA LEU A 101 16.19 11.22 8.31
C LEU A 101 16.37 9.72 8.07
N PRO A 102 16.54 8.92 9.13
CA PRO A 102 16.50 7.46 9.03
C PRO A 102 15.13 6.99 8.53
N GLU A 103 15.08 5.91 7.75
CA GLU A 103 13.79 5.40 7.23
C GLU A 103 12.80 5.01 8.33
N GLN A 104 13.28 4.68 9.51
CA GLN A 104 12.45 4.34 10.68
C GLN A 104 11.63 5.53 11.17
N GLU A 105 12.13 6.75 10.99
CA GLU A 105 11.50 8.00 11.41
C GLU A 105 10.64 8.64 10.31
N LEU A 106 10.46 7.95 9.19
CA LEU A 106 9.54 8.40 8.14
C LEU A 106 8.11 8.36 8.65
N HIS A 107 7.36 9.40 8.36
CA HIS A 107 5.95 9.49 8.67
C HIS A 107 5.16 8.32 8.07
N ALA A 108 4.29 7.73 8.85
CA ALA A 108 3.56 6.50 8.48
C ALA A 108 2.58 6.71 7.32
N SER A 109 2.07 7.92 7.11
CA SER A 109 1.21 8.15 5.96
C SER A 109 2.06 8.46 4.73
N MET A 110 1.90 7.66 3.68
CA MET A 110 2.46 7.97 2.35
C MET A 110 1.78 9.20 1.73
N THR A 111 0.82 9.75 2.43
CA THR A 111 -0.12 10.70 1.86
C THR A 111 -0.12 12.03 2.59
N ASP A 112 0.70 12.94 2.11
CA ASP A 112 0.22 14.31 1.94
C ASP A 112 -0.63 14.40 0.63
N ARG A 113 -1.11 13.26 0.18
CA ARG A 113 -1.89 13.13 -1.04
C ARG A 113 -3.38 13.12 -0.68
N SER A 114 -3.87 14.26 -0.19
CA SER A 114 -5.31 14.44 -0.29
C SER A 114 -5.71 14.17 -1.75
N PRO A 115 -6.83 13.52 -2.04
CA PRO A 115 -7.30 13.30 -3.41
C PRO A 115 -7.25 14.58 -4.24
N ILE A 116 -7.46 15.71 -3.62
CA ILE A 116 -7.39 17.07 -4.19
C ILE A 116 -5.95 17.42 -4.59
N ALA A 117 -4.96 17.17 -3.73
CA ALA A 117 -3.55 17.44 -4.05
C ALA A 117 -3.05 16.59 -5.23
N ARG A 118 -3.51 15.34 -5.34
CA ARG A 118 -3.20 14.47 -6.50
C ARG A 118 -3.80 15.01 -7.80
N LEU A 119 -5.04 15.49 -7.76
CA LEU A 119 -5.70 16.10 -8.90
C LEU A 119 -4.99 17.39 -9.33
N LEU A 120 -4.62 18.25 -8.39
CA LEU A 120 -3.89 19.49 -8.66
C LEU A 120 -2.50 19.25 -9.25
N GLN A 121 -1.88 18.11 -8.93
CA GLN A 121 -0.59 17.69 -9.50
C GLN A 121 -0.72 16.96 -10.85
N GLY A 122 -1.94 16.85 -11.39
CA GLY A 122 -2.21 16.14 -12.64
C GLY A 122 -1.99 14.62 -12.55
N GLN A 123 -1.93 14.06 -11.33
CA GLN A 123 -1.80 12.62 -11.11
C GLN A 123 -3.18 11.97 -11.22
N THR A 124 -3.58 11.71 -12.46
CA THR A 124 -4.79 10.94 -12.75
C THR A 124 -4.47 9.46 -12.85
N THR A 125 -5.41 8.63 -12.43
CA THR A 125 -5.34 7.18 -12.66
C THR A 125 -5.49 6.92 -14.15
N ASP A 126 -4.78 5.93 -14.68
CA ASP A 126 -4.97 5.47 -16.05
C ASP A 126 -6.45 5.16 -16.31
N ASN A 127 -6.96 5.66 -17.46
CA ASN A 127 -8.38 5.54 -17.82
C ASN A 127 -8.84 4.07 -17.84
N ALA A 128 -8.00 3.14 -18.29
CA ALA A 128 -8.35 1.72 -18.32
C ALA A 128 -8.55 1.15 -16.90
N LEU A 129 -7.68 1.50 -15.97
CA LEU A 129 -7.82 1.12 -14.55
C LEU A 129 -9.02 1.77 -13.89
N PHE A 130 -9.29 3.04 -14.21
CA PHE A 130 -10.49 3.74 -13.72
C PHE A 130 -11.77 3.06 -14.20
N GLU A 131 -11.87 2.75 -15.50
CA GLU A 131 -13.02 2.04 -16.05
C GLU A 131 -13.20 0.65 -15.44
N LEU A 132 -12.11 -0.10 -15.27
CA LEU A 132 -12.15 -1.42 -14.65
C LEU A 132 -12.69 -1.34 -13.21
N ARG A 133 -12.20 -0.37 -12.44
CA ARG A 133 -12.67 -0.11 -11.08
C ARG A 133 -14.16 0.26 -11.04
N LEU A 134 -14.58 1.11 -11.96
CA LEU A 134 -15.98 1.52 -12.08
C LEU A 134 -16.89 0.34 -12.44
N ARG A 135 -16.44 -0.54 -13.37
CA ARG A 135 -17.16 -1.77 -13.73
C ARG A 135 -17.26 -2.72 -12.55
N ALA A 136 -16.18 -2.90 -11.79
CA ALA A 136 -16.17 -3.75 -10.60
C ALA A 136 -17.15 -3.23 -9.54
N ILE A 137 -17.16 -1.94 -9.25
CA ILE A 137 -18.09 -1.31 -8.31
C ILE A 137 -19.55 -1.48 -8.78
N LYS A 138 -19.83 -1.23 -10.05
CA LYS A 138 -21.17 -1.44 -10.63
C LYS A 138 -21.61 -2.89 -10.51
N MET A 139 -20.72 -3.85 -10.82
CA MET A 139 -21.00 -5.28 -10.70
C MET A 139 -21.28 -5.67 -9.25
N MET A 140 -20.47 -5.21 -8.29
CA MET A 140 -20.71 -5.43 -6.85
C MET A 140 -22.06 -4.85 -6.40
N PHE A 141 -22.42 -3.66 -6.89
CA PHE A 141 -23.70 -3.03 -6.55
C PHE A 141 -24.88 -3.82 -7.11
N HIS A 142 -24.82 -4.26 -8.38
CA HIS A 142 -25.83 -5.12 -8.98
C HIS A 142 -25.94 -6.44 -8.26
N TRP A 143 -24.81 -7.04 -7.92
CA TRP A 143 -24.78 -8.30 -7.19
C TRP A 143 -25.42 -8.18 -5.79
N ARG A 144 -25.10 -7.10 -5.07
CA ARG A 144 -25.71 -6.84 -3.74
C ARG A 144 -27.23 -6.62 -3.81
N LYS A 145 -27.75 -6.06 -4.89
CA LYS A 145 -29.18 -5.83 -5.12
C LYS A 145 -29.89 -6.98 -5.82
N SER A 146 -29.16 -8.00 -6.26
CA SER A 146 -29.75 -9.15 -6.95
C SER A 146 -30.61 -9.97 -5.97
N PRO A 147 -31.87 -10.26 -6.28
CA PRO A 147 -32.71 -11.11 -5.46
C PRO A 147 -32.22 -12.56 -5.43
N VAL A 148 -31.41 -12.97 -6.42
CA VAL A 148 -30.87 -14.34 -6.54
C VAL A 148 -29.41 -14.45 -6.04
N ARG A 149 -28.91 -13.47 -5.29
CA ARG A 149 -27.50 -13.48 -4.81
C ARG A 149 -27.14 -14.71 -3.97
N GLY A 150 -28.12 -15.27 -3.25
CA GLY A 150 -27.93 -16.47 -2.43
C GLY A 150 -27.73 -17.75 -3.25
N LEU A 151 -28.01 -17.69 -4.56
CA LEU A 151 -27.84 -18.84 -5.47
C LEU A 151 -26.45 -18.83 -6.16
N PHE A 152 -25.70 -17.75 -6.03
CA PHE A 152 -24.34 -17.64 -6.59
C PHE A 152 -23.30 -18.05 -5.53
N GLY A 153 -22.47 -19.03 -5.84
CA GLY A 153 -21.30 -19.40 -5.02
C GLY A 153 -21.22 -20.85 -4.57
N GLY A 154 -22.21 -21.69 -4.88
CA GLY A 154 -22.15 -23.12 -4.66
C GLY A 154 -22.58 -23.90 -5.92
N LYS A 155 -22.12 -25.14 -6.05
CA LYS A 155 -22.77 -26.10 -6.97
C LYS A 155 -24.12 -26.47 -6.40
N ILE A 156 -25.11 -25.60 -6.66
CA ILE A 156 -26.51 -25.84 -6.21
C ILE A 156 -27.29 -26.34 -7.42
N GLU A 157 -27.82 -27.50 -7.33
CA GLU A 157 -28.82 -27.99 -8.28
C GLU A 157 -30.15 -27.26 -8.00
N LEU A 158 -30.53 -26.36 -8.90
CA LEU A 158 -31.73 -25.54 -8.76
C LEU A 158 -32.95 -26.43 -9.01
N ILE A 159 -33.69 -26.71 -7.95
CA ILE A 159 -34.99 -27.44 -8.05
C ILE A 159 -36.07 -26.39 -8.35
N PRO A 160 -36.94 -26.59 -9.38
CA PRO A 160 -37.90 -25.59 -9.87
C PRO A 160 -38.73 -24.88 -8.80
N HIS A 161 -39.17 -25.61 -7.76
CA HIS A 161 -39.97 -25.01 -6.68
C HIS A 161 -39.18 -24.07 -5.75
N GLN A 162 -37.86 -24.16 -5.71
CA GLN A 162 -37.03 -23.27 -4.90
C GLN A 162 -36.84 -21.88 -5.56
N MET A 163 -37.10 -21.77 -6.86
CA MET A 163 -37.03 -20.49 -7.58
C MET A 163 -38.23 -19.58 -7.29
N PHE A 164 -39.33 -20.15 -6.76
CA PHE A 164 -40.53 -19.39 -6.40
C PHE A 164 -40.50 -18.83 -4.96
N VAL A 165 -39.56 -19.27 -4.13
CA VAL A 165 -39.48 -18.95 -2.70
C VAL A 165 -38.27 -18.00 -2.41
N ALA A 166 -37.37 -17.82 -3.36
CA ALA A 166 -36.23 -16.90 -3.26
C ALA A 166 -36.52 -15.53 -3.91
#